data_70f387ceac5d2191fbdc16aeea85b37f
#
_entry.id   70f387ceac5d2191fbdc16aeea85b37f
#
_cell.length_a   1.000
_cell.length_b   1.000
_cell.length_c   1.000
_cell.angle_alpha   90.00
_cell.angle_beta   90.00
_cell.angle_gamma   90.00
#
_symmetry.space_group_name_H-M   'P 1'
#
loop_
_entity.id
_entity.type
_entity.pdbx_description
1 polymer ?
#
loop_
_entity_poly.entity_id
_entity_poly.type
_entity_poly.pdbx_seq_one_letter_code
_entity_poly.pdbx_strand_id
1 'polypeptide(L)'
;MIRMHGEYRRHLRSGIRLPVVLKYANHTIETKTLDVSASGLRLKRPEGVYIRPGEVTDVDFPDKADMNVAATVAYTGKSHIGLEFYRRRFSEYELRELYDVAPSWQRLKARSKRALWKNTRRFAILSANTYLRAPIHALARPHFLFAVYGNREQAASYFTPRMAQRMPSNLVIGYIRNQDMRGLLVASQFMEDELEEDSEKVRLYLDKLQRDYPDVKRIALVGRLPNFVMKAGIDITEPLVEGSLGTRYMIWDVARKMRERPQYCQQTSIVVLGGAGRIGNAVCEDLTGLYDKVIGFDPRYVEDREIVTDGGTILQTSSPAHLQDEKLYIGLTHHGDAVLDLQQHITPGAMIADDTHPCISLTAREQLQARQIAVEKVVLSHEEFLMWPRMPAWSNRDIPGCLVEALVLLRQPDVGKGEFSAFCQEAEFLGFTGRLISPLDE
;
A
#
# COMPACT_ATOMS: atom_id res chain seq x y z
N MET A 1 11.43 -31.30 7.63
CA MET A 1 11.30 -29.83 7.69
C MET A 1 11.91 -29.26 6.41
N ILE A 2 11.09 -29.18 5.33
CA ILE A 2 11.51 -28.68 4.02
C ILE A 2 11.40 -27.16 4.09
N ARG A 3 12.54 -26.46 4.16
CA ARG A 3 12.60 -25.00 3.98
C ARG A 3 12.22 -24.70 2.53
N MET A 4 10.97 -24.35 2.29
CA MET A 4 10.58 -23.69 1.06
C MET A 4 11.15 -22.28 1.07
N HIS A 5 12.36 -22.10 0.55
CA HIS A 5 12.84 -20.80 0.11
C HIS A 5 12.15 -20.45 -1.21
N GLY A 6 10.86 -20.16 -1.13
CA GLY A 6 10.13 -19.52 -2.21
C GLY A 6 10.49 -18.04 -2.22
N GLU A 7 11.47 -17.66 -3.05
CA GLU A 7 11.68 -16.27 -3.42
C GLU A 7 10.37 -15.70 -3.97
N TYR A 8 9.66 -14.91 -3.16
CA TYR A 8 8.50 -14.13 -3.61
C TYR A 8 9.02 -12.99 -4.51
N ARG A 9 9.13 -13.28 -5.82
CA ARG A 9 9.57 -12.30 -6.82
C ARG A 9 8.52 -11.21 -6.93
N ARG A 10 8.82 -10.03 -6.42
CA ARG A 10 7.90 -8.87 -6.38
C ARG A 10 7.54 -8.37 -7.78
N HIS A 11 8.44 -8.50 -8.77
CA HIS A 11 8.25 -8.01 -10.14
C HIS A 11 8.65 -9.03 -11.20
N LEU A 12 8.00 -8.94 -12.37
CA LEU A 12 8.31 -9.79 -13.52
C LEU A 12 9.74 -9.48 -14.01
N ARG A 13 10.61 -10.47 -13.98
CA ARG A 13 11.97 -10.37 -14.50
C ARG A 13 12.02 -10.69 -15.99
N SER A 14 12.70 -9.84 -16.74
CA SER A 14 12.98 -10.05 -18.16
C SER A 14 14.44 -10.40 -18.36
N GLY A 15 14.70 -11.54 -18.98
CA GLY A 15 16.07 -12.02 -19.26
C GLY A 15 16.72 -11.17 -20.35
N ILE A 16 17.39 -10.10 -19.94
CA ILE A 16 18.08 -9.14 -20.81
C ILE A 16 19.52 -9.08 -20.37
N ARG A 17 20.44 -9.12 -21.34
CA ARG A 17 21.89 -9.04 -21.12
C ARG A 17 22.38 -7.65 -21.55
N LEU A 18 22.49 -6.75 -20.59
CA LEU A 18 23.04 -5.41 -20.76
C LEU A 18 24.41 -5.35 -20.08
N PRO A 19 25.40 -4.63 -20.65
CA PRO A 19 26.61 -4.31 -19.93
C PRO A 19 26.25 -3.44 -18.73
N VAL A 20 26.88 -3.71 -17.61
CA VAL A 20 26.73 -2.91 -16.38
C VAL A 20 28.08 -2.82 -15.67
N VAL A 21 28.27 -1.72 -14.99
CA VAL A 21 29.44 -1.44 -14.15
C VAL A 21 28.95 -1.35 -12.71
N LEU A 22 29.50 -2.20 -11.84
CA LEU A 22 29.29 -2.12 -10.41
C LEU A 22 30.42 -1.29 -9.80
N LYS A 23 30.05 -0.30 -9.01
CA LYS A 23 30.97 0.46 -8.16
C LYS A 23 30.79 0.01 -6.72
N TYR A 24 31.75 -0.74 -6.22
CA TYR A 24 31.70 -1.33 -4.88
C TYR A 24 32.97 -1.01 -4.12
N ALA A 25 32.87 -0.29 -3.00
CA ALA A 25 33.99 0.28 -2.28
C ALA A 25 34.89 1.09 -3.26
N ASN A 26 36.16 0.72 -3.39
CA ASN A 26 37.10 1.36 -4.32
C ASN A 26 37.31 0.54 -5.61
N HIS A 27 36.43 -0.42 -5.90
CA HIS A 27 36.54 -1.29 -7.06
C HIS A 27 35.46 -1.02 -8.08
N THR A 28 35.84 -1.05 -9.34
CA THR A 28 34.94 -1.02 -10.50
C THR A 28 34.91 -2.40 -11.13
N ILE A 29 33.73 -3.00 -11.26
CA ILE A 29 33.52 -4.36 -11.73
C ILE A 29 32.63 -4.33 -12.95
N GLU A 30 33.15 -4.64 -14.12
CA GLU A 30 32.36 -4.78 -15.34
C GLU A 30 31.72 -6.16 -15.42
N THR A 31 30.43 -6.20 -15.72
CA THR A 31 29.69 -7.44 -15.88
C THR A 31 28.46 -7.24 -16.79
N LYS A 32 27.56 -8.22 -16.82
CA LYS A 32 26.32 -8.14 -17.62
C LYS A 32 25.14 -8.59 -16.80
N THR A 33 23.99 -7.97 -17.05
CA THR A 33 22.73 -8.45 -16.49
C THR A 33 22.41 -9.85 -17.02
N LEU A 34 21.80 -10.67 -16.19
CA LEU A 34 21.12 -11.91 -16.58
C LEU A 34 19.61 -11.71 -16.72
N ASP A 35 19.07 -10.88 -15.87
CA ASP A 35 17.69 -10.38 -15.94
C ASP A 35 17.55 -9.06 -15.19
N VAL A 36 16.52 -8.29 -15.56
CA VAL A 36 16.15 -6.99 -14.97
C VAL A 36 14.66 -6.99 -14.65
N SER A 37 14.29 -6.35 -13.55
CA SER A 37 12.91 -6.07 -13.13
C SER A 37 12.79 -4.63 -12.62
N ALA A 38 11.59 -4.20 -12.29
CA ALA A 38 11.39 -2.86 -11.72
C ALA A 38 12.13 -2.65 -10.38
N SER A 39 12.32 -3.70 -9.57
CA SER A 39 12.88 -3.60 -8.22
C SER A 39 14.30 -4.15 -8.07
N GLY A 40 14.91 -4.63 -9.14
CA GLY A 40 16.26 -5.20 -9.03
C GLY A 40 16.70 -5.95 -10.26
N LEU A 41 17.89 -6.48 -10.20
CA LEU A 41 18.52 -7.18 -11.32
C LEU A 41 19.36 -8.35 -10.83
N ARG A 42 19.66 -9.26 -11.75
CA ARG A 42 20.60 -10.35 -11.53
C ARG A 42 21.74 -10.21 -12.52
N LEU A 43 22.95 -10.29 -12.00
CA LEU A 43 24.19 -10.13 -12.76
C LEU A 43 24.91 -11.45 -12.91
N LYS A 44 25.67 -11.59 -14.00
CA LYS A 44 26.69 -12.62 -14.10
C LYS A 44 27.80 -12.29 -13.09
N ARG A 45 28.14 -13.23 -12.21
CA ARG A 45 29.24 -13.05 -11.27
C ARG A 45 30.56 -13.21 -12.00
N PRO A 46 31.46 -12.20 -12.00
CA PRO A 46 32.83 -12.37 -12.51
C PRO A 46 33.63 -13.34 -11.63
N GLU A 47 34.64 -13.95 -12.18
CA GLU A 47 35.54 -14.84 -11.45
C GLU A 47 36.30 -14.04 -10.36
N GLY A 48 36.47 -14.66 -9.20
CA GLY A 48 37.15 -14.02 -8.07
C GLY A 48 36.37 -12.95 -7.33
N VAL A 49 35.22 -12.50 -7.84
CA VAL A 49 34.40 -11.45 -7.20
C VAL A 49 33.44 -12.08 -6.19
N TYR A 50 33.49 -11.60 -4.96
CA TYR A 50 32.51 -11.90 -3.91
C TYR A 50 32.10 -10.63 -3.19
N ILE A 51 30.83 -10.27 -3.27
CA ILE A 51 30.23 -9.14 -2.54
C ILE A 51 29.29 -9.75 -1.51
N ARG A 52 29.40 -9.33 -0.27
CA ARG A 52 28.59 -9.89 0.82
C ARG A 52 27.11 -9.47 0.67
N PRO A 53 26.15 -10.36 0.94
CA PRO A 53 24.76 -9.94 1.07
C PRO A 53 24.58 -8.82 2.11
N GLY A 54 23.73 -7.83 1.79
CA GLY A 54 23.51 -6.66 2.61
C GLY A 54 24.40 -5.45 2.25
N GLU A 55 25.46 -5.61 1.48
CA GLU A 55 26.31 -4.51 1.04
C GLU A 55 25.64 -3.69 -0.07
N VAL A 56 25.89 -2.39 -0.08
CA VAL A 56 25.37 -1.46 -1.08
C VAL A 56 26.41 -1.25 -2.18
N THR A 57 25.96 -1.25 -3.42
CA THR A 57 26.75 -1.01 -4.62
C THR A 57 26.02 -0.10 -5.59
N ASP A 58 26.72 0.76 -6.29
CA ASP A 58 26.15 1.51 -7.40
C ASP A 58 26.20 0.69 -8.67
N VAL A 59 25.14 0.74 -9.45
CA VAL A 59 24.99 0.04 -10.73
C VAL A 59 24.84 1.09 -11.82
N ASP A 60 25.85 1.19 -12.67
CA ASP A 60 25.85 2.05 -13.84
C ASP A 60 25.49 1.24 -15.09
N PHE A 61 24.64 1.82 -15.94
CA PHE A 61 24.36 1.31 -17.28
C PHE A 61 25.12 2.17 -18.29
N PRO A 62 26.27 1.71 -18.84
CA PRO A 62 27.11 2.55 -19.73
C PRO A 62 26.37 3.12 -20.93
N ASP A 63 25.40 2.35 -21.47
CA ASP A 63 24.58 2.77 -22.62
C ASP A 63 23.42 3.72 -22.23
N LYS A 64 23.24 4.02 -20.91
CA LYS A 64 22.17 4.84 -20.35
C LYS A 64 22.66 5.53 -19.05
N ALA A 65 23.46 6.57 -19.22
CA ALA A 65 24.12 7.27 -18.10
C ALA A 65 23.17 7.91 -17.07
N ASP A 66 21.92 8.17 -17.47
CA ASP A 66 20.83 8.70 -16.63
C ASP A 66 20.13 7.64 -15.77
N MET A 67 20.48 6.37 -15.96
CA MET A 67 19.85 5.24 -15.27
C MET A 67 20.69 4.59 -14.18
N ASN A 68 21.61 5.33 -13.60
CA ASN A 68 22.41 4.85 -12.47
C ASN A 68 21.53 4.58 -11.25
N VAL A 69 21.81 3.49 -10.55
CA VAL A 69 20.99 3.07 -9.41
C VAL A 69 21.83 2.45 -8.31
N ALA A 70 21.62 2.90 -7.08
CA ALA A 70 22.13 2.20 -5.91
C ALA A 70 21.33 0.91 -5.68
N ALA A 71 22.03 -0.18 -5.34
CA ALA A 71 21.42 -1.47 -5.10
C ALA A 71 22.05 -2.17 -3.90
N THR A 72 21.26 -2.93 -3.17
CA THR A 72 21.75 -3.82 -2.11
C THR A 72 21.95 -5.21 -2.66
N VAL A 73 23.03 -5.85 -2.28
CA VAL A 73 23.30 -7.25 -2.64
C VAL A 73 22.34 -8.15 -1.84
N ALA A 74 21.35 -8.70 -2.51
CA ALA A 74 20.38 -9.60 -1.90
C ALA A 74 20.99 -11.00 -1.65
N TYR A 75 21.83 -11.46 -2.59
CA TYR A 75 22.57 -12.70 -2.45
C TYR A 75 23.73 -12.79 -3.46
N THR A 76 24.75 -13.57 -3.11
CA THR A 76 25.87 -13.91 -4.00
C THR A 76 25.93 -15.43 -4.19
N GLY A 77 25.59 -15.88 -5.39
CA GLY A 77 25.65 -17.28 -5.77
C GLY A 77 26.97 -17.65 -6.46
N LYS A 78 27.10 -18.93 -6.87
CA LYS A 78 28.32 -19.44 -7.57
C LYS A 78 28.58 -18.72 -8.90
N SER A 79 27.54 -18.44 -9.69
CA SER A 79 27.63 -17.88 -11.03
C SER A 79 26.93 -16.52 -11.21
N HIS A 80 26.26 -16.03 -10.20
CA HIS A 80 25.47 -14.80 -10.32
C HIS A 80 25.30 -14.08 -8.98
N ILE A 81 25.05 -12.78 -9.06
CA ILE A 81 24.78 -11.89 -7.94
C ILE A 81 23.36 -11.35 -8.14
N GLY A 82 22.53 -11.42 -7.11
CA GLY A 82 21.21 -10.79 -7.06
C GLY A 82 21.30 -9.45 -6.37
N LEU A 83 20.81 -8.41 -7.04
CA LEU A 83 20.75 -7.06 -6.53
C LEU A 83 19.28 -6.62 -6.42
N GLU A 84 18.95 -5.96 -5.33
CA GLU A 84 17.69 -5.24 -5.10
C GLU A 84 17.99 -3.75 -5.10
N PHE A 85 17.24 -2.97 -5.89
CA PHE A 85 17.46 -1.54 -5.99
C PHE A 85 17.19 -0.86 -4.65
N TYR A 86 18.14 -0.05 -4.24
CA TYR A 86 18.06 0.71 -3.01
C TYR A 86 17.30 2.00 -3.26
N ARG A 87 16.13 2.16 -2.62
CA ARG A 87 15.30 3.38 -2.67
C ARG A 87 14.77 3.79 -4.05
N ARG A 88 14.89 2.98 -5.08
CA ARG A 88 14.42 3.29 -6.44
C ARG A 88 13.75 2.08 -7.07
N ARG A 89 12.75 2.34 -7.90
CA ARG A 89 12.17 1.34 -8.81
C ARG A 89 12.16 1.92 -10.21
N PHE A 90 12.51 1.12 -11.18
CA PHE A 90 12.33 1.52 -12.56
C PHE A 90 10.85 1.55 -12.91
N SER A 91 10.41 2.68 -13.47
CA SER A 91 9.11 2.83 -14.12
C SER A 91 9.00 1.91 -15.35
N GLU A 92 7.78 1.72 -15.86
CA GLU A 92 7.61 0.99 -17.13
C GLU A 92 8.32 1.68 -18.31
N TYR A 93 8.41 3.01 -18.27
CA TYR A 93 9.13 3.79 -19.29
C TYR A 93 10.64 3.51 -19.23
N GLU A 94 11.28 3.63 -18.08
CA GLU A 94 12.72 3.35 -17.89
C GLU A 94 13.06 1.91 -18.26
N LEU A 95 12.21 0.95 -17.88
CA LEU A 95 12.39 -0.44 -18.29
C LEU A 95 12.30 -0.63 -19.82
N ARG A 96 11.44 0.13 -20.51
CA ARG A 96 11.36 0.11 -21.97
C ARG A 96 12.65 0.65 -22.57
N GLU A 97 13.16 1.75 -22.06
CA GLU A 97 14.42 2.34 -22.52
C GLU A 97 15.61 1.39 -22.32
N LEU A 98 15.70 0.70 -21.17
CA LEU A 98 16.70 -0.36 -20.96
C LEU A 98 16.52 -1.53 -21.96
N TYR A 99 15.26 -1.86 -22.30
CA TYR A 99 15.01 -2.91 -23.30
C TYR A 99 15.39 -2.47 -24.72
N ASP A 100 15.31 -1.19 -25.03
CA ASP A 100 15.59 -0.69 -26.37
C ASP A 100 17.09 -0.68 -26.70
N VAL A 101 17.98 -0.67 -25.73
CA VAL A 101 19.42 -0.93 -25.93
C VAL A 101 19.78 -2.43 -26.00
N ALA A 102 18.87 -3.32 -25.63
CA ALA A 102 19.11 -4.76 -25.74
C ALA A 102 19.01 -5.27 -27.20
N PRO A 103 19.70 -6.37 -27.55
CA PRO A 103 19.55 -7.01 -28.86
C PRO A 103 18.10 -7.30 -29.23
N SER A 104 17.72 -7.12 -30.50
CA SER A 104 16.33 -7.19 -30.98
C SER A 104 15.57 -8.46 -30.58
N TRP A 105 16.24 -9.62 -30.58
CA TRP A 105 15.65 -10.89 -30.17
C TRP A 105 15.35 -10.95 -28.66
N GLN A 106 16.20 -10.32 -27.82
CA GLN A 106 15.95 -10.22 -26.38
C GLN A 106 14.79 -9.28 -26.09
N ARG A 107 14.70 -8.15 -26.81
CA ARG A 107 13.55 -7.25 -26.77
C ARG A 107 12.25 -7.97 -27.09
N LEU A 108 12.24 -8.73 -28.20
CA LEU A 108 11.07 -9.49 -28.60
C LEU A 108 10.67 -10.51 -27.53
N LYS A 109 11.63 -11.27 -26.99
CA LYS A 109 11.39 -12.24 -25.92
C LYS A 109 10.83 -11.60 -24.64
N ALA A 110 11.37 -10.46 -24.22
CA ALA A 110 10.90 -9.74 -23.04
C ALA A 110 9.48 -9.19 -23.24
N ARG A 111 9.18 -8.58 -24.40
CA ARG A 111 7.86 -8.10 -24.79
C ARG A 111 6.84 -9.25 -24.86
N SER A 112 7.19 -10.35 -25.49
CA SER A 112 6.33 -11.54 -25.60
C SER A 112 6.02 -12.14 -24.23
N LYS A 113 6.99 -12.26 -23.33
CA LYS A 113 6.77 -12.76 -21.98
C LYS A 113 5.84 -11.88 -21.18
N ARG A 114 5.99 -10.55 -21.26
CA ARG A 114 5.09 -9.60 -20.60
C ARG A 114 3.68 -9.65 -21.17
N ALA A 115 3.56 -9.66 -22.49
CA ALA A 115 2.27 -9.76 -23.16
C ALA A 115 1.57 -11.09 -22.80
N LEU A 116 2.30 -12.21 -22.79
CA LEU A 116 1.77 -13.51 -22.39
C LEU A 116 1.27 -13.47 -20.95
N TRP A 117 2.07 -12.97 -20.00
CA TRP A 117 1.66 -12.87 -18.60
C TRP A 117 0.42 -11.99 -18.40
N LYS A 118 0.40 -10.81 -19.04
CA LYS A 118 -0.76 -9.90 -19.00
C LYS A 118 -2.01 -10.55 -19.58
N ASN A 119 -1.89 -11.23 -20.72
CA ASN A 119 -3.01 -11.89 -21.36
C ASN A 119 -3.48 -13.14 -20.58
N THR A 120 -2.55 -13.92 -20.01
CA THR A 120 -2.91 -15.07 -19.14
C THR A 120 -3.67 -14.60 -17.90
N ARG A 121 -3.23 -13.52 -17.26
CA ARG A 121 -3.92 -12.91 -16.12
C ARG A 121 -5.34 -12.43 -16.50
N ARG A 122 -5.45 -11.72 -17.62
CA ARG A 122 -6.74 -11.25 -18.15
C ARG A 122 -7.67 -12.42 -18.46
N PHE A 123 -7.15 -13.44 -19.12
CA PHE A 123 -7.91 -14.65 -19.41
C PHE A 123 -8.36 -15.36 -18.15
N ALA A 124 -7.50 -15.50 -17.15
CA ALA A 124 -7.86 -16.10 -15.87
C ALA A 124 -8.99 -15.34 -15.16
N ILE A 125 -8.91 -13.99 -15.13
CA ILE A 125 -9.96 -13.15 -14.55
C ILE A 125 -11.26 -13.26 -15.33
N LEU A 126 -11.21 -13.21 -16.65
CA LEU A 126 -12.39 -13.40 -17.51
C LEU A 126 -13.04 -14.75 -17.23
N SER A 127 -12.25 -15.83 -17.25
CA SER A 127 -12.76 -17.19 -17.01
C SER A 127 -13.34 -17.35 -15.61
N ALA A 128 -12.66 -16.82 -14.59
CA ALA A 128 -13.13 -16.85 -13.20
C ALA A 128 -14.48 -16.14 -13.04
N ASN A 129 -14.69 -15.03 -13.71
CA ASN A 129 -15.90 -14.22 -13.57
C ASN A 129 -17.05 -14.62 -14.51
N THR A 130 -16.75 -15.28 -15.62
CA THR A 130 -17.79 -15.65 -16.62
C THR A 130 -18.21 -17.11 -16.47
N TYR A 131 -17.26 -18.03 -16.31
CA TYR A 131 -17.55 -19.47 -16.36
C TYR A 131 -17.37 -20.16 -15.01
N LEU A 132 -16.46 -19.69 -14.16
CA LEU A 132 -16.09 -20.34 -12.90
C LEU A 132 -16.61 -19.63 -11.66
N ARG A 133 -17.46 -18.60 -11.83
CA ARG A 133 -17.94 -17.78 -10.70
C ARG A 133 -18.70 -18.61 -9.67
N ALA A 134 -19.68 -19.41 -10.12
CA ALA A 134 -20.47 -20.25 -9.22
C ALA A 134 -19.64 -21.32 -8.49
N PRO A 135 -18.77 -22.10 -9.16
CA PRO A 135 -17.87 -23.02 -8.47
C PRO A 135 -16.85 -22.31 -7.56
N ILE A 136 -16.33 -21.13 -7.92
CA ILE A 136 -15.44 -20.36 -7.04
C ILE A 136 -16.18 -19.94 -5.77
N HIS A 137 -17.39 -19.41 -5.90
CA HIS A 137 -18.22 -19.05 -4.75
C HIS A 137 -18.54 -20.25 -3.86
N ALA A 138 -18.97 -21.35 -4.44
CA ALA A 138 -19.29 -22.56 -3.70
C ALA A 138 -18.08 -23.18 -2.98
N LEU A 139 -16.89 -23.09 -3.57
CA LEU A 139 -15.66 -23.58 -2.99
C LEU A 139 -15.08 -22.62 -1.94
N ALA A 140 -15.08 -21.31 -2.22
CA ALA A 140 -14.55 -20.30 -1.33
C ALA A 140 -15.43 -20.12 -0.08
N ARG A 141 -16.77 -20.22 -0.21
CA ARG A 141 -17.75 -19.96 0.85
C ARG A 141 -17.35 -18.72 1.67
N PRO A 142 -17.33 -17.54 1.05
CA PRO A 142 -16.78 -16.37 1.69
C PRO A 142 -17.64 -15.93 2.88
N HIS A 143 -16.99 -15.62 4.00
CA HIS A 143 -17.63 -15.00 5.17
C HIS A 143 -17.74 -13.49 4.97
N PHE A 144 -16.80 -12.89 4.18
CA PHE A 144 -16.77 -11.48 3.90
C PHE A 144 -16.32 -11.18 2.47
N LEU A 145 -16.62 -9.98 2.01
CA LEU A 145 -16.07 -9.39 0.79
C LEU A 145 -15.19 -8.19 1.13
N PHE A 146 -14.18 -7.99 0.33
CA PHE A 146 -13.43 -6.76 0.27
C PHE A 146 -13.75 -6.07 -1.05
N ALA A 147 -14.62 -5.06 -0.99
CA ALA A 147 -15.13 -4.32 -2.14
C ALA A 147 -14.14 -3.23 -2.53
N VAL A 148 -13.53 -3.37 -3.69
CA VAL A 148 -12.48 -2.47 -4.18
C VAL A 148 -12.86 -1.84 -5.51
N TYR A 149 -12.21 -0.75 -5.85
CA TYR A 149 -12.27 -0.10 -7.14
C TYR A 149 -10.84 0.22 -7.61
N GLY A 150 -10.68 0.69 -8.82
CA GLY A 150 -9.39 1.08 -9.36
C GLY A 150 -9.52 2.26 -10.30
N ASN A 151 -8.40 2.92 -10.56
CA ASN A 151 -8.30 3.89 -11.64
C ASN A 151 -8.10 3.19 -13.00
N ARG A 152 -8.17 3.95 -14.10
CA ARG A 152 -8.05 3.42 -15.47
C ARG A 152 -6.72 2.72 -15.73
N GLU A 153 -5.63 3.20 -15.12
CA GLU A 153 -4.31 2.61 -15.29
C GLU A 153 -4.23 1.23 -14.61
N GLN A 154 -4.68 1.15 -13.37
CA GLN A 154 -4.77 -0.11 -12.61
C GLN A 154 -5.67 -1.13 -13.31
N ALA A 155 -6.85 -0.69 -13.76
CA ALA A 155 -7.82 -1.53 -14.47
C ALA A 155 -7.24 -2.10 -15.77
N ALA A 156 -6.46 -1.33 -16.52
CA ALA A 156 -5.80 -1.79 -17.75
C ALA A 156 -4.85 -2.98 -17.57
N SER A 157 -4.42 -3.23 -16.33
CA SER A 157 -3.63 -4.41 -15.99
C SER A 157 -4.47 -5.69 -15.89
N TYR A 158 -5.76 -5.56 -15.61
CA TYR A 158 -6.69 -6.66 -15.35
C TYR A 158 -7.61 -6.97 -16.53
N PHE A 159 -8.11 -5.95 -17.23
CA PHE A 159 -9.03 -6.12 -18.36
C PHE A 159 -8.87 -5.03 -19.41
N THR A 160 -9.40 -5.27 -20.59
CA THR A 160 -9.53 -4.28 -21.66
C THR A 160 -10.92 -3.66 -21.65
N PRO A 161 -11.15 -2.46 -22.27
CA PRO A 161 -12.49 -1.89 -22.36
C PRO A 161 -13.52 -2.82 -22.99
N ARG A 162 -13.13 -3.61 -24.03
CA ARG A 162 -14.00 -4.62 -24.66
C ARG A 162 -14.34 -5.77 -23.73
N MET A 163 -13.41 -6.17 -22.85
CA MET A 163 -13.68 -7.19 -21.84
C MET A 163 -14.62 -6.64 -20.77
N ALA A 164 -14.37 -5.42 -20.29
CA ALA A 164 -15.21 -4.78 -19.28
C ALA A 164 -16.69 -4.77 -19.66
N GLN A 165 -17.02 -4.49 -20.92
CA GLN A 165 -18.41 -4.52 -21.43
C GLN A 165 -19.08 -5.89 -21.35
N ARG A 166 -18.32 -6.98 -21.30
CA ARG A 166 -18.81 -8.37 -21.23
C ARG A 166 -18.72 -8.98 -19.83
N MET A 167 -18.11 -8.28 -18.90
CA MET A 167 -17.91 -8.75 -17.54
C MET A 167 -19.07 -8.27 -16.65
N PRO A 168 -19.36 -8.99 -15.56
CA PRO A 168 -20.31 -8.52 -14.56
C PRO A 168 -19.81 -7.25 -13.87
N SER A 169 -20.71 -6.48 -13.27
CA SER A 169 -20.37 -5.23 -12.59
C SER A 169 -19.47 -5.39 -11.34
N ASN A 170 -19.39 -6.60 -10.83
CA ASN A 170 -18.48 -6.98 -9.75
C ASN A 170 -17.57 -8.13 -10.21
N LEU A 171 -16.28 -7.97 -10.02
CA LEU A 171 -15.25 -8.88 -10.52
C LEU A 171 -14.50 -9.51 -9.37
N VAL A 172 -14.54 -10.83 -9.25
CA VAL A 172 -13.64 -11.55 -8.32
C VAL A 172 -12.22 -11.46 -8.88
N ILE A 173 -11.34 -10.78 -8.17
CA ILE A 173 -9.95 -10.58 -8.56
C ILE A 173 -8.97 -11.21 -7.58
N GLY A 174 -9.44 -11.71 -6.44
CA GLY A 174 -8.58 -12.36 -5.46
C GLY A 174 -9.33 -13.07 -4.35
N TYR A 175 -8.56 -13.79 -3.56
CA TYR A 175 -8.99 -14.54 -2.39
C TYR A 175 -8.23 -14.03 -1.16
N ILE A 176 -8.92 -13.94 -0.04
CA ILE A 176 -8.38 -13.49 1.24
C ILE A 176 -8.64 -14.57 2.28
N ARG A 177 -7.65 -14.84 3.11
CA ARG A 177 -7.78 -15.72 4.27
C ARG A 177 -7.14 -15.07 5.49
N ASN A 178 -7.82 -15.12 6.62
CA ASN A 178 -7.27 -14.83 7.94
C ASN A 178 -7.78 -15.88 8.92
N GLN A 179 -6.91 -16.73 9.40
CA GLN A 179 -7.28 -17.90 10.21
C GLN A 179 -8.32 -18.78 9.47
N ASP A 180 -9.49 -19.02 10.09
CA ASP A 180 -10.64 -19.74 9.53
C ASP A 180 -11.56 -18.85 8.68
N MET A 181 -11.39 -17.52 8.72
CA MET A 181 -12.15 -16.56 7.92
C MET A 181 -11.67 -16.54 6.47
N ARG A 182 -12.63 -16.62 5.56
CA ARG A 182 -12.39 -16.60 4.12
C ARG A 182 -13.14 -15.45 3.49
N GLY A 183 -12.53 -14.77 2.55
CA GLY A 183 -13.12 -13.66 1.83
C GLY A 183 -12.72 -13.62 0.37
N LEU A 184 -13.44 -12.84 -0.40
CA LEU A 184 -13.13 -12.56 -1.79
C LEU A 184 -12.79 -11.08 -1.95
N LEU A 185 -11.75 -10.80 -2.75
CA LEU A 185 -11.44 -9.47 -3.24
C LEU A 185 -12.30 -9.24 -4.49
N VAL A 186 -13.25 -8.32 -4.40
CA VAL A 186 -14.23 -8.06 -5.47
C VAL A 186 -14.09 -6.63 -5.93
N ALA A 187 -13.72 -6.45 -7.20
CA ALA A 187 -13.54 -5.14 -7.81
C ALA A 187 -14.79 -4.70 -8.58
N SER A 188 -15.09 -3.40 -8.49
CA SER A 188 -16.03 -2.75 -9.38
C SER A 188 -15.51 -2.76 -10.82
N GLN A 189 -16.40 -2.91 -11.79
CA GLN A 189 -16.08 -2.62 -13.19
C GLN A 189 -16.02 -1.12 -13.47
N PHE A 190 -16.67 -0.32 -12.63
CA PHE A 190 -16.64 1.14 -12.72
C PHE A 190 -15.35 1.68 -12.11
N MET A 191 -14.78 2.71 -12.76
CA MET A 191 -13.55 3.34 -12.30
C MET A 191 -13.85 4.33 -11.17
N GLU A 192 -12.80 4.78 -10.48
CA GLU A 192 -12.90 5.71 -9.37
C GLU A 192 -13.64 6.99 -9.75
N ASP A 193 -13.25 7.61 -10.88
CA ASP A 193 -13.90 8.80 -11.44
C ASP A 193 -15.39 8.57 -11.72
N GLU A 194 -15.74 7.43 -12.30
CA GLU A 194 -17.12 7.08 -12.59
C GLU A 194 -17.97 6.87 -11.33
N LEU A 195 -17.41 6.28 -10.26
CA LEU A 195 -18.09 6.09 -8.99
C LEU A 195 -18.24 7.41 -8.20
N GLU A 196 -17.28 8.33 -8.35
CA GLU A 196 -17.33 9.65 -7.71
C GLU A 196 -18.39 10.57 -8.35
N GLU A 197 -18.56 10.47 -9.67
CA GLU A 197 -19.47 11.32 -10.44
C GLU A 197 -20.91 10.78 -10.52
N ASP A 198 -21.08 9.46 -10.48
CA ASP A 198 -22.36 8.80 -10.79
C ASP A 198 -22.84 7.90 -9.63
N SER A 199 -23.76 8.43 -8.82
CA SER A 199 -24.37 7.73 -7.70
C SER A 199 -25.13 6.47 -8.11
N GLU A 200 -25.69 6.39 -9.32
CA GLU A 200 -26.39 5.20 -9.81
C GLU A 200 -25.42 4.03 -10.06
N LYS A 201 -24.20 4.31 -10.49
CA LYS A 201 -23.15 3.28 -10.62
C LYS A 201 -22.74 2.72 -9.26
N VAL A 202 -22.70 3.57 -8.22
CA VAL A 202 -22.44 3.12 -6.84
C VAL A 202 -23.56 2.18 -6.38
N ARG A 203 -24.84 2.59 -6.55
CA ARG A 203 -26.01 1.75 -6.22
C ARG A 203 -25.95 0.42 -6.95
N LEU A 204 -25.77 0.46 -8.26
CA LEU A 204 -25.71 -0.73 -9.10
C LEU A 204 -24.60 -1.70 -8.66
N TYR A 205 -23.43 -1.16 -8.26
CA TYR A 205 -22.32 -1.97 -7.77
C TYR A 205 -22.68 -2.67 -6.45
N LEU A 206 -23.19 -1.94 -5.48
CA LEU A 206 -23.54 -2.47 -4.17
C LEU A 206 -24.73 -3.45 -4.22
N ASP A 207 -25.79 -3.09 -4.94
CA ASP A 207 -26.97 -3.96 -5.11
C ASP A 207 -26.59 -5.30 -5.71
N LYS A 208 -25.69 -5.28 -6.69
CA LYS A 208 -25.19 -6.52 -7.29
C LYS A 208 -24.26 -7.29 -6.37
N LEU A 209 -23.43 -6.63 -5.57
CA LEU A 209 -22.63 -7.31 -4.56
C LEU A 209 -23.52 -8.07 -3.58
N GLN A 210 -24.52 -7.41 -3.02
CA GLN A 210 -25.43 -8.02 -2.06
C GLN A 210 -26.27 -9.15 -2.70
N ARG A 211 -26.73 -8.96 -3.92
CA ARG A 211 -27.50 -9.97 -4.66
C ARG A 211 -26.67 -11.21 -5.02
N ASP A 212 -25.43 -11.01 -5.45
CA ASP A 212 -24.57 -12.10 -5.88
C ASP A 212 -23.96 -12.88 -4.70
N TYR A 213 -23.95 -12.27 -3.50
CA TYR A 213 -23.36 -12.82 -2.27
C TYR A 213 -24.31 -12.62 -1.06
N PRO A 214 -25.54 -13.19 -1.10
CA PRO A 214 -26.55 -12.96 -0.07
C PRO A 214 -26.17 -13.50 1.31
N ASP A 215 -25.30 -14.52 1.38
CA ASP A 215 -24.91 -15.19 2.63
C ASP A 215 -23.66 -14.55 3.27
N VAL A 216 -23.11 -13.51 2.66
CA VAL A 216 -21.93 -12.83 3.17
C VAL A 216 -22.29 -11.95 4.36
N LYS A 217 -21.55 -12.11 5.46
CA LYS A 217 -21.83 -11.41 6.72
C LYS A 217 -21.32 -9.98 6.75
N ARG A 218 -20.20 -9.69 6.04
CA ARG A 218 -19.58 -8.37 6.02
C ARG A 218 -19.04 -8.04 4.63
N ILE A 219 -19.20 -6.78 4.23
CA ILE A 219 -18.63 -6.22 2.98
C ILE A 219 -17.81 -5.00 3.36
N ALA A 220 -16.50 -5.14 3.43
CA ALA A 220 -15.58 -4.04 3.72
C ALA A 220 -15.44 -3.12 2.50
N LEU A 221 -15.69 -1.83 2.68
CA LEU A 221 -15.58 -0.80 1.66
C LEU A 221 -14.18 -0.17 1.68
N VAL A 222 -13.46 -0.21 0.55
CA VAL A 222 -12.07 0.27 0.48
C VAL A 222 -11.98 1.79 0.25
N GLY A 223 -11.00 2.42 0.89
CA GLY A 223 -10.56 3.78 0.60
C GLY A 223 -11.69 4.81 0.60
N ARG A 224 -11.96 5.47 -0.54
CA ARG A 224 -13.01 6.49 -0.68
C ARG A 224 -14.41 5.93 -0.95
N LEU A 225 -14.55 4.61 -1.13
CA LEU A 225 -15.86 4.01 -1.44
C LEU A 225 -16.94 4.34 -0.40
N PRO A 226 -16.68 4.38 0.92
CA PRO A 226 -17.66 4.85 1.90
C PRO A 226 -18.19 6.25 1.60
N ASN A 227 -17.32 7.17 1.17
CA ASN A 227 -17.74 8.53 0.83
C ASN A 227 -18.65 8.55 -0.42
N PHE A 228 -18.36 7.71 -1.43
CA PHE A 228 -19.22 7.59 -2.61
C PHE A 228 -20.58 6.99 -2.25
N VAL A 229 -20.61 6.02 -1.34
CA VAL A 229 -21.84 5.39 -0.82
C VAL A 229 -22.70 6.42 -0.09
N MET A 230 -22.12 7.17 0.83
CA MET A 230 -22.83 8.24 1.55
C MET A 230 -23.32 9.36 0.62
N LYS A 231 -22.50 9.79 -0.35
CA LYS A 231 -22.89 10.76 -1.38
C LYS A 231 -24.06 10.26 -2.25
N ALA A 232 -24.15 8.95 -2.47
CA ALA A 232 -25.27 8.33 -3.15
C ALA A 232 -26.54 8.22 -2.27
N GLY A 233 -26.50 8.68 -1.01
CA GLY A 233 -27.63 8.59 -0.07
C GLY A 233 -27.94 7.16 0.36
N ILE A 234 -26.90 6.31 0.45
CA ILE A 234 -27.02 4.93 0.92
C ILE A 234 -26.46 4.87 2.34
N ASP A 235 -27.24 4.35 3.27
CA ASP A 235 -26.81 4.13 4.64
C ASP A 235 -25.85 2.94 4.70
N ILE A 236 -24.70 3.15 5.36
CA ILE A 236 -23.74 2.06 5.59
C ILE A 236 -24.19 1.28 6.83
N THR A 237 -25.01 0.26 6.57
CA THR A 237 -25.50 -0.69 7.57
C THR A 237 -25.13 -2.10 7.18
N GLU A 238 -25.23 -3.05 8.11
CA GLU A 238 -24.96 -4.45 7.79
C GLU A 238 -25.65 -4.89 6.49
N PRO A 239 -24.92 -5.60 5.60
CA PRO A 239 -23.58 -6.16 5.77
C PRO A 239 -22.42 -5.22 5.43
N LEU A 240 -22.67 -3.94 5.06
CA LEU A 240 -21.64 -2.98 4.68
C LEU A 240 -20.84 -2.55 5.92
N VAL A 241 -19.52 -2.42 5.75
CA VAL A 241 -18.59 -1.96 6.78
C VAL A 241 -17.79 -0.80 6.23
N GLU A 242 -17.80 0.33 6.95
CA GLU A 242 -17.18 1.57 6.53
C GLU A 242 -15.66 1.53 6.54
N GLY A 243 -15.06 0.84 7.51
CA GLY A 243 -13.62 0.69 7.64
C GLY A 243 -12.93 1.79 8.46
N SER A 244 -13.67 2.72 9.05
CA SER A 244 -13.08 3.83 9.81
C SER A 244 -12.47 3.39 11.14
N LEU A 245 -13.11 2.48 11.89
CA LEU A 245 -12.58 1.96 13.16
C LEU A 245 -11.28 1.20 12.95
N GLY A 246 -11.21 0.34 11.92
CA GLY A 246 -9.99 -0.40 11.62
C GLY A 246 -8.85 0.50 11.13
N THR A 247 -9.15 1.59 10.40
CA THR A 247 -8.14 2.59 10.01
C THR A 247 -7.67 3.39 11.23
N ARG A 248 -8.58 3.82 12.11
CA ARG A 248 -8.24 4.50 13.37
C ARG A 248 -7.35 3.63 14.26
N TYR A 249 -7.70 2.35 14.42
CA TYR A 249 -6.89 1.38 15.17
C TYR A 249 -5.47 1.24 14.58
N MET A 250 -5.37 1.11 13.27
CA MET A 250 -4.09 1.01 12.58
C MET A 250 -3.20 2.21 12.89
N ILE A 251 -3.76 3.43 12.83
CA ILE A 251 -3.05 4.67 13.12
C ILE A 251 -2.69 4.77 14.60
N TRP A 252 -3.63 4.44 15.48
CA TRP A 252 -3.43 4.47 16.93
C TRP A 252 -2.29 3.54 17.36
N ASP A 253 -2.28 2.29 16.89
CA ASP A 253 -1.23 1.32 17.26
C ASP A 253 0.13 1.69 16.65
N VAL A 254 0.15 2.25 15.44
CA VAL A 254 1.38 2.78 14.84
C VAL A 254 1.89 4.00 15.61
N ALA A 255 1.03 4.93 15.98
CA ALA A 255 1.41 6.11 16.76
C ALA A 255 2.00 5.73 18.13
N ARG A 256 1.42 4.73 18.80
CA ARG A 256 1.98 4.14 20.04
C ARG A 256 3.40 3.62 19.80
N LYS A 257 3.61 2.83 18.76
CA LYS A 257 4.93 2.26 18.40
C LYS A 257 5.95 3.33 17.93
N MET A 258 5.50 4.42 17.32
CA MET A 258 6.40 5.54 17.02
C MET A 258 7.00 6.14 18.28
N ARG A 259 6.19 6.33 19.32
CA ARG A 259 6.64 6.82 20.63
C ARG A 259 7.61 5.86 21.34
N GLU A 260 7.49 4.55 21.12
CA GLU A 260 8.37 3.54 21.70
C GLU A 260 9.78 3.55 21.09
N ARG A 261 10.00 4.20 19.95
CA ARG A 261 11.32 4.30 19.32
C ARG A 261 12.26 5.19 20.16
N PRO A 262 13.53 4.79 20.42
CA PRO A 262 14.43 5.52 21.30
C PRO A 262 14.60 7.01 20.96
N GLN A 263 14.62 7.36 19.67
CA GLN A 263 14.76 8.74 19.22
C GLN A 263 13.50 9.60 19.42
N TYR A 264 12.36 9.00 19.72
CA TYR A 264 11.06 9.68 19.87
C TYR A 264 10.39 9.45 21.23
N CYS A 265 11.01 8.71 22.15
CA CYS A 265 10.41 8.36 23.45
C CYS A 265 10.14 9.58 24.38
N GLN A 266 10.77 10.71 24.09
CA GLN A 266 10.56 11.96 24.82
C GLN A 266 9.47 12.86 24.18
N GLN A 267 8.91 12.45 23.03
CA GLN A 267 7.88 13.24 22.36
C GLN A 267 6.55 13.10 23.06
N THR A 268 5.98 14.21 23.47
CA THR A 268 4.65 14.27 24.14
C THR A 268 3.61 14.83 23.19
N SER A 269 3.99 15.20 21.98
CA SER A 269 3.12 15.74 20.94
C SER A 269 3.19 14.96 19.63
N ILE A 270 2.10 15.02 18.87
CA ILE A 270 1.99 14.42 17.52
C ILE A 270 1.14 15.31 16.62
N VAL A 271 1.49 15.38 15.34
CA VAL A 271 0.75 16.12 14.32
C VAL A 271 -0.07 15.17 13.46
N VAL A 272 -1.33 15.50 13.21
CA VAL A 272 -2.22 14.83 12.26
C VAL A 272 -2.46 15.76 11.08
N LEU A 273 -1.82 15.48 9.94
CA LEU A 273 -2.04 16.20 8.68
C LEU A 273 -3.34 15.72 8.03
N GLY A 274 -4.28 16.62 7.81
CA GLY A 274 -5.65 16.31 7.38
C GLY A 274 -6.63 16.23 8.57
N GLY A 275 -6.36 16.93 9.66
CA GLY A 275 -7.10 16.90 10.92
C GLY A 275 -8.59 17.27 10.83
N ALA A 276 -9.02 18.08 9.83
CA ALA A 276 -10.43 18.38 9.58
C ALA A 276 -11.16 17.31 8.77
N GLY A 277 -10.48 16.26 8.33
CA GLY A 277 -11.09 15.10 7.69
C GLY A 277 -11.86 14.25 8.69
N ARG A 278 -12.84 13.48 8.22
CA ARG A 278 -13.67 12.63 9.07
C ARG A 278 -12.83 11.65 9.90
N ILE A 279 -11.88 10.97 9.29
CA ILE A 279 -10.94 10.07 9.99
C ILE A 279 -9.94 10.90 10.81
N GLY A 280 -9.38 11.97 10.21
CA GLY A 280 -8.39 12.81 10.88
C GLY A 280 -8.89 13.42 12.20
N ASN A 281 -10.12 13.91 12.23
CA ASN A 281 -10.71 14.45 13.46
C ASN A 281 -10.85 13.37 14.55
N ALA A 282 -11.37 12.20 14.20
CA ALA A 282 -11.51 11.10 15.13
C ALA A 282 -10.12 10.57 15.61
N VAL A 283 -9.13 10.53 14.74
CA VAL A 283 -7.75 10.17 15.09
C VAL A 283 -7.15 11.18 16.06
N CYS A 284 -7.42 12.48 15.89
CA CYS A 284 -6.97 13.49 16.87
C CYS A 284 -7.50 13.18 18.27
N GLU A 285 -8.78 12.79 18.38
CA GLU A 285 -9.40 12.39 19.65
C GLU A 285 -8.76 11.10 20.20
N ASP A 286 -8.60 10.07 19.38
CA ASP A 286 -8.03 8.78 19.78
C ASP A 286 -6.59 8.89 20.29
N LEU A 287 -5.81 9.84 19.79
CA LEU A 287 -4.42 10.02 20.14
C LEU A 287 -4.19 10.80 21.43
N THR A 288 -5.20 11.50 21.97
CA THR A 288 -5.07 12.26 23.24
C THR A 288 -4.77 11.34 24.44
N GLY A 289 -5.19 10.04 24.37
CA GLY A 289 -4.81 9.04 25.38
C GLY A 289 -3.35 8.57 25.31
N LEU A 290 -2.64 8.90 24.22
CA LEU A 290 -1.24 8.53 23.99
C LEU A 290 -0.29 9.72 24.09
N TYR A 291 -0.76 10.92 23.75
CA TYR A 291 0.05 12.14 23.69
C TYR A 291 -0.61 13.27 24.47
N ASP A 292 0.17 14.06 25.17
CA ASP A 292 -0.33 15.23 25.94
C ASP A 292 -0.92 16.29 25.04
N LYS A 293 -0.37 16.42 23.79
CA LYS A 293 -0.82 17.38 22.79
C LYS A 293 -0.93 16.71 21.42
N VAL A 294 -2.08 16.85 20.80
CA VAL A 294 -2.33 16.45 19.41
C VAL A 294 -2.58 17.69 18.57
N ILE A 295 -1.84 17.88 17.50
CA ILE A 295 -2.01 19.02 16.58
C ILE A 295 -2.71 18.52 15.34
N GLY A 296 -3.99 18.83 15.19
CA GLY A 296 -4.75 18.61 13.98
C GLY A 296 -4.50 19.76 13.00
N PHE A 297 -3.65 19.54 12.00
CA PHE A 297 -3.37 20.50 10.95
C PHE A 297 -4.24 20.25 9.72
N ASP A 298 -4.96 21.29 9.29
CA ASP A 298 -5.75 21.23 8.04
C ASP A 298 -5.99 22.64 7.51
N PRO A 299 -5.76 22.93 6.21
CA PRO A 299 -6.04 24.24 5.62
C PRO A 299 -7.51 24.72 5.73
N ARG A 300 -8.45 23.80 6.02
CA ARG A 300 -9.88 24.11 6.19
C ARG A 300 -10.23 24.72 7.54
N TYR A 301 -9.35 24.66 8.53
CA TYR A 301 -9.58 25.36 9.79
C TYR A 301 -9.49 26.88 9.60
N VAL A 302 -10.51 27.58 10.05
CA VAL A 302 -10.62 29.04 9.89
C VAL A 302 -9.79 29.79 10.92
N GLU A 303 -9.67 29.23 12.13
CA GLU A 303 -8.96 29.78 13.26
C GLU A 303 -8.31 28.69 14.10
N ASP A 304 -7.33 29.06 14.89
CA ASP A 304 -6.73 28.14 15.85
C ASP A 304 -7.71 27.91 17.00
N ARG A 305 -7.93 26.62 17.32
CA ARG A 305 -8.82 26.23 18.39
C ARG A 305 -8.17 25.15 19.26
N GLU A 306 -8.12 25.40 20.54
CA GLU A 306 -7.67 24.43 21.53
C GLU A 306 -8.87 23.74 22.17
N ILE A 307 -8.85 22.41 22.24
CA ILE A 307 -9.88 21.55 22.81
C ILE A 307 -9.22 20.70 23.90
N VAL A 308 -9.62 20.91 25.14
CA VAL A 308 -9.16 20.10 26.27
C VAL A 308 -10.03 18.84 26.37
N THR A 309 -9.40 17.67 26.45
CA THR A 309 -10.04 16.38 26.64
C THR A 309 -9.53 15.74 27.94
N ASP A 310 -10.16 14.64 28.37
CA ASP A 310 -9.68 13.89 29.55
C ASP A 310 -8.27 13.30 29.36
N GLY A 311 -7.85 13.05 28.12
CA GLY A 311 -6.56 12.43 27.79
C GLY A 311 -5.45 13.40 27.40
N GLY A 312 -5.76 14.68 27.14
CA GLY A 312 -4.80 15.66 26.66
C GLY A 312 -5.45 16.82 25.91
N THR A 313 -4.68 17.53 25.11
CA THR A 313 -5.15 18.72 24.38
C THR A 313 -5.08 18.51 22.88
N ILE A 314 -6.12 18.92 22.14
CA ILE A 314 -6.12 18.98 20.68
C ILE A 314 -6.03 20.44 20.25
N LEU A 315 -5.01 20.78 19.48
CA LEU A 315 -4.91 22.06 18.78
C LEU A 315 -5.34 21.87 17.32
N GLN A 316 -6.48 22.43 16.96
CA GLN A 316 -6.91 22.53 15.55
C GLN A 316 -6.34 23.81 14.94
N THR A 317 -5.57 23.69 13.85
CA THR A 317 -4.88 24.83 13.25
C THR A 317 -4.68 24.68 11.74
N SER A 318 -4.72 25.79 11.01
CA SER A 318 -4.25 25.89 9.63
C SER A 318 -2.89 26.60 9.52
N SER A 319 -2.31 27.03 10.64
CA SER A 319 -1.03 27.73 10.66
C SER A 319 0.14 26.74 10.68
N PRO A 320 1.02 26.75 9.66
CA PRO A 320 2.22 25.91 9.64
C PRO A 320 3.23 26.23 10.74
N ALA A 321 3.10 27.38 11.41
CA ALA A 321 3.97 27.77 12.52
C ALA A 321 3.91 26.76 13.69
N HIS A 322 2.77 26.11 13.90
CA HIS A 322 2.60 25.09 14.95
C HIS A 322 3.22 23.73 14.61
N LEU A 323 3.77 23.56 13.41
CA LEU A 323 4.50 22.34 13.00
C LEU A 323 5.99 22.40 13.36
N GLN A 324 6.50 23.60 13.70
CA GLN A 324 7.89 23.78 14.08
C GLN A 324 8.17 23.03 15.38
N ASP A 325 9.32 22.38 15.44
CA ASP A 325 9.81 21.57 16.57
C ASP A 325 9.09 20.22 16.78
N GLU A 326 8.03 19.95 16.03
CA GLU A 326 7.36 18.65 16.07
C GLU A 326 8.15 17.57 15.32
N LYS A 327 8.13 16.33 15.85
CA LYS A 327 8.91 15.22 15.31
C LYS A 327 8.07 14.08 14.77
N LEU A 328 6.83 13.95 15.21
CA LEU A 328 5.95 12.85 14.86
C LEU A 328 4.74 13.34 14.08
N TYR A 329 4.52 12.74 12.91
CA TYR A 329 3.45 13.12 12.01
C TYR A 329 2.67 11.90 11.52
N ILE A 330 1.35 12.03 11.43
CA ILE A 330 0.44 11.11 10.74
C ILE A 330 -0.09 11.79 9.49
N GLY A 331 0.12 11.18 8.32
CA GLY A 331 -0.40 11.68 7.04
C GLY A 331 -1.76 11.08 6.73
N LEU A 332 -2.81 11.92 6.70
CA LEU A 332 -4.21 11.58 6.36
C LEU A 332 -4.80 12.56 5.34
N THR A 333 -3.97 13.19 4.56
CA THR A 333 -4.41 14.12 3.52
C THR A 333 -5.06 13.36 2.34
N HIS A 334 -5.77 14.08 1.48
CA HIS A 334 -6.39 13.47 0.29
C HIS A 334 -5.36 13.08 -0.79
N HIS A 335 -4.13 13.58 -0.69
CA HIS A 335 -3.00 13.30 -1.59
C HIS A 335 -1.69 13.40 -0.82
N GLY A 336 -0.86 12.37 -0.86
CA GLY A 336 0.37 12.30 -0.06
C GLY A 336 1.35 13.42 -0.35
N ASP A 337 1.50 13.80 -1.63
CA ASP A 337 2.48 14.84 -2.03
C ASP A 337 2.11 16.25 -1.53
N ALA A 338 0.89 16.47 -0.98
CA ALA A 338 0.52 17.73 -0.33
C ALA A 338 1.44 18.06 0.86
N VAL A 339 2.12 17.08 1.45
CA VAL A 339 3.11 17.31 2.51
C VAL A 339 4.32 18.15 2.04
N LEU A 340 4.61 18.19 0.74
CA LEU A 340 5.71 19.01 0.20
C LEU A 340 5.47 20.50 0.40
N ASP A 341 4.23 20.95 0.42
CA ASP A 341 3.89 22.35 0.69
C ASP A 341 4.27 22.76 2.13
N LEU A 342 4.37 21.78 3.02
CA LEU A 342 4.70 21.97 4.43
C LEU A 342 6.15 21.64 4.76
N GLN A 343 6.95 21.14 3.82
CA GLN A 343 8.29 20.63 4.07
C GLN A 343 9.26 21.63 4.74
N GLN A 344 9.04 22.95 4.57
CA GLN A 344 9.85 23.99 5.19
C GLN A 344 9.54 24.18 6.69
N HIS A 345 8.37 23.74 7.13
CA HIS A 345 7.89 23.85 8.50
C HIS A 345 8.09 22.55 9.29
N ILE A 346 8.41 21.44 8.62
CA ILE A 346 8.71 20.16 9.25
C ILE A 346 10.17 20.12 9.66
N THR A 347 10.42 19.86 10.92
CA THR A 347 11.77 19.84 11.51
C THR A 347 12.60 18.66 11.00
N PRO A 348 13.89 18.86 10.66
CA PRO A 348 14.80 17.76 10.35
C PRO A 348 14.84 16.70 11.47
N GLY A 349 14.86 15.43 11.09
CA GLY A 349 14.75 14.31 12.02
C GLY A 349 13.33 13.92 12.38
N ALA A 350 12.32 14.56 11.76
CA ALA A 350 10.93 14.16 11.91
C ALA A 350 10.61 12.87 11.13
N MET A 351 9.52 12.22 11.53
CA MET A 351 8.99 11.01 10.93
C MET A 351 7.51 11.19 10.57
N ILE A 352 7.16 10.83 9.36
CA ILE A 352 5.79 10.84 8.84
C ILE A 352 5.34 9.39 8.66
N ALA A 353 4.31 8.99 9.39
CA ALA A 353 3.58 7.76 9.14
C ALA A 353 2.46 8.03 8.12
N ASP A 354 2.60 7.51 6.91
CA ASP A 354 1.78 7.86 5.74
C ASP A 354 0.67 6.83 5.49
N ASP A 355 -0.59 7.23 5.67
CA ASP A 355 -1.80 6.46 5.30
C ASP A 355 -2.62 7.20 4.21
N THR A 356 -2.00 8.06 3.44
CA THR A 356 -2.68 8.78 2.36
C THR A 356 -2.93 7.90 1.14
N HIS A 357 -4.00 8.17 0.41
CA HIS A 357 -4.33 7.50 -0.85
C HIS A 357 -4.68 8.53 -1.94
N PRO A 358 -3.83 8.70 -2.97
CA PRO A 358 -2.52 8.05 -3.20
C PRO A 358 -1.46 8.45 -2.16
N CYS A 359 -0.57 7.52 -1.81
CA CYS A 359 0.50 7.75 -0.86
C CYS A 359 1.53 8.77 -1.38
N ILE A 360 2.39 9.25 -0.49
CA ILE A 360 3.53 10.12 -0.84
C ILE A 360 4.36 9.45 -1.93
N SER A 361 4.54 10.14 -3.06
CA SER A 361 5.28 9.63 -4.21
C SER A 361 6.77 9.42 -3.90
N LEU A 362 7.44 8.57 -4.68
CA LEU A 362 8.88 8.33 -4.49
C LEU A 362 9.68 9.63 -4.60
N THR A 363 9.35 10.48 -5.57
CA THR A 363 10.02 11.78 -5.75
C THR A 363 9.82 12.70 -4.54
N ALA A 364 8.60 12.75 -4.00
CA ALA A 364 8.32 13.53 -2.80
C ALA A 364 9.06 12.97 -1.57
N ARG A 365 9.13 11.66 -1.43
CA ARG A 365 9.91 11.00 -0.37
C ARG A 365 11.41 11.32 -0.45
N GLU A 366 11.98 11.34 -1.67
CA GLU A 366 13.39 11.72 -1.88
C GLU A 366 13.65 13.17 -1.45
N GLN A 367 12.74 14.10 -1.77
CA GLN A 367 12.85 15.51 -1.34
C GLN A 367 12.76 15.65 0.19
N LEU A 368 11.82 14.97 0.83
CA LEU A 368 11.68 14.94 2.29
C LEU A 368 12.90 14.34 2.97
N GLN A 369 13.43 13.26 2.41
CA GLN A 369 14.63 12.61 2.93
C GLN A 369 15.88 13.47 2.80
N ALA A 370 16.04 14.25 1.72
CA ALA A 370 17.13 15.21 1.60
C ALA A 370 17.12 16.26 2.73
N ARG A 371 15.96 16.47 3.37
CA ARG A 371 15.77 17.29 4.57
C ARG A 371 15.80 16.49 5.87
N GLN A 372 16.22 15.24 5.83
CA GLN A 372 16.23 14.31 6.98
C GLN A 372 14.84 14.03 7.57
N ILE A 373 13.78 14.09 6.76
CA ILE A 373 12.43 13.73 7.15
C ILE A 373 12.18 12.30 6.67
N ALA A 374 11.92 11.38 7.60
CA ALA A 374 11.61 9.99 7.30
C ALA A 374 10.13 9.83 6.93
N VAL A 375 9.85 9.04 5.90
CA VAL A 375 8.47 8.68 5.52
C VAL A 375 8.34 7.17 5.53
N GLU A 376 7.42 6.64 6.32
CA GLU A 376 7.10 5.22 6.36
C GLU A 376 5.60 5.02 6.13
N LYS A 377 5.26 3.98 5.35
CA LYS A 377 3.88 3.64 5.07
C LYS A 377 3.27 2.88 6.26
N VAL A 378 2.01 3.20 6.56
CA VAL A 378 1.24 2.52 7.61
C VAL A 378 0.49 1.33 7.03
N VAL A 379 0.57 0.18 7.70
CA VAL A 379 -0.21 -1.03 7.39
C VAL A 379 -0.50 -1.80 8.67
N LEU A 380 -1.51 -2.67 8.63
CA LEU A 380 -1.68 -3.73 9.63
C LEU A 380 -1.06 -5.03 9.13
N SER A 381 -0.73 -5.92 10.03
CA SER A 381 -0.28 -7.27 9.74
C SER A 381 -0.90 -8.27 10.72
N HIS A 382 -0.98 -9.52 10.26
CA HIS A 382 -1.37 -10.66 11.08
C HIS A 382 -0.63 -11.91 10.56
N GLU A 383 -0.18 -12.79 11.41
CA GLU A 383 0.66 -13.93 11.02
C GLU A 383 -0.01 -14.89 10.05
N GLU A 384 -1.32 -15.11 10.21
CA GLU A 384 -2.11 -16.03 9.39
C GLU A 384 -2.86 -15.35 8.24
N PHE A 385 -2.63 -14.06 8.02
CA PHE A 385 -3.26 -13.34 6.90
C PHE A 385 -2.59 -13.67 5.58
N LEU A 386 -3.42 -13.90 4.56
CA LEU A 386 -2.98 -14.10 3.19
C LEU A 386 -3.97 -13.44 2.22
N MET A 387 -3.48 -12.57 1.36
CA MET A 387 -4.21 -12.04 0.21
C MET A 387 -3.56 -12.51 -1.09
N TRP A 388 -4.32 -13.18 -1.95
CA TRP A 388 -3.81 -13.68 -3.21
C TRP A 388 -4.79 -13.45 -4.38
N PRO A 389 -4.34 -12.90 -5.51
CA PRO A 389 -3.04 -12.23 -5.70
C PRO A 389 -2.94 -10.97 -4.84
N ARG A 390 -1.72 -10.60 -4.46
CA ARG A 390 -1.49 -9.35 -3.71
C ARG A 390 -1.92 -8.12 -4.51
N MET A 391 -2.40 -7.10 -3.83
CA MET A 391 -2.65 -5.80 -4.45
C MET A 391 -1.33 -5.13 -4.88
N PRO A 392 -1.35 -4.28 -5.93
CA PRO A 392 -0.19 -3.47 -6.28
C PRO A 392 0.32 -2.67 -5.08
N ALA A 393 1.64 -2.60 -4.89
CA ALA A 393 2.31 -1.91 -3.78
C ALA A 393 1.99 -2.44 -2.36
N TRP A 394 1.40 -3.65 -2.23
CA TRP A 394 1.15 -4.32 -0.96
C TRP A 394 1.86 -5.67 -0.92
N SER A 395 2.32 -6.12 0.24
CA SER A 395 2.69 -7.53 0.42
C SER A 395 1.41 -8.38 0.55
N ASN A 396 1.55 -9.70 0.43
CA ASN A 396 0.41 -10.60 0.62
C ASN A 396 -0.01 -10.77 2.09
N ARG A 397 0.72 -10.15 3.02
CA ARG A 397 0.48 -10.15 4.46
C ARG A 397 0.08 -8.78 5.01
N ASP A 398 0.19 -7.73 4.21
CA ASP A 398 -0.22 -6.40 4.62
C ASP A 398 -1.74 -6.28 4.53
N ILE A 399 -2.33 -5.73 5.57
CA ILE A 399 -3.78 -5.61 5.71
C ILE A 399 -4.14 -4.11 5.73
N PRO A 400 -5.03 -3.65 4.84
CA PRO A 400 -5.59 -2.31 4.94
C PRO A 400 -6.44 -2.17 6.21
N GLY A 401 -6.38 -1.02 6.88
CA GLY A 401 -7.17 -0.76 8.08
C GLY A 401 -8.67 -1.00 7.87
N CYS A 402 -9.22 -0.55 6.74
CA CYS A 402 -10.64 -0.75 6.41
C CYS A 402 -11.08 -2.22 6.33
N LEU A 403 -10.17 -3.14 5.97
CA LEU A 403 -10.47 -4.57 5.97
C LEU A 403 -10.48 -5.14 7.40
N VAL A 404 -9.60 -4.66 8.28
CA VAL A 404 -9.52 -5.17 9.67
C VAL A 404 -10.82 -4.95 10.42
N GLU A 405 -11.50 -3.82 10.21
CA GLU A 405 -12.82 -3.61 10.82
C GLU A 405 -13.80 -4.74 10.49
N ALA A 406 -13.91 -5.12 9.23
CA ALA A 406 -14.78 -6.22 8.85
C ALA A 406 -14.37 -7.56 9.48
N LEU A 407 -13.07 -7.83 9.62
CA LEU A 407 -12.56 -9.05 10.25
C LEU A 407 -12.85 -9.08 11.76
N VAL A 408 -12.69 -7.95 12.46
CA VAL A 408 -13.03 -7.80 13.88
C VAL A 408 -14.54 -7.98 14.08
N LEU A 409 -15.37 -7.28 13.29
CA LEU A 409 -16.83 -7.35 13.38
C LEU A 409 -17.42 -8.72 12.98
N LEU A 410 -16.69 -9.54 12.26
CA LEU A 410 -17.07 -10.93 12.01
C LEU A 410 -16.96 -11.78 13.28
N ARG A 411 -16.04 -11.47 14.17
CA ARG A 411 -15.81 -12.18 15.43
C ARG A 411 -16.67 -11.61 16.55
N GLN A 412 -16.70 -10.30 16.64
CA GLN A 412 -17.37 -9.54 17.72
C GLN A 412 -18.21 -8.40 17.12
N PRO A 413 -19.44 -8.69 16.67
CA PRO A 413 -20.29 -7.69 16.02
C PRO A 413 -20.57 -6.45 16.88
N ASP A 414 -20.64 -6.60 18.18
CA ASP A 414 -21.06 -5.54 19.11
C ASP A 414 -19.98 -4.49 19.37
N VAL A 415 -18.69 -4.79 19.15
CA VAL A 415 -17.62 -3.81 19.36
C VAL A 415 -17.68 -2.63 18.40
N GLY A 416 -18.34 -2.78 17.26
CA GLY A 416 -18.57 -1.67 16.33
C GLY A 416 -19.55 -0.61 16.81
N LYS A 417 -20.31 -0.90 17.88
CA LYS A 417 -21.29 0.00 18.51
C LYS A 417 -20.77 0.59 19.83
N GLY A 418 -19.63 0.11 20.29
CA GLY A 418 -19.02 0.48 21.55
C GLY A 418 -18.01 1.63 21.42
N GLU A 419 -17.27 1.83 22.49
CA GLU A 419 -16.15 2.77 22.52
C GLU A 419 -14.99 2.27 21.64
N PHE A 420 -14.22 3.20 21.09
CA PHE A 420 -13.04 2.89 20.27
C PHE A 420 -12.01 2.02 21.01
N SER A 421 -11.84 2.22 22.33
CA SER A 421 -11.00 1.42 23.19
C SER A 421 -11.36 -0.07 23.18
N ALA A 422 -12.65 -0.41 23.17
CA ALA A 422 -13.11 -1.79 23.08
C ALA A 422 -12.76 -2.43 21.72
N PHE A 423 -12.87 -1.66 20.63
CA PHE A 423 -12.43 -2.11 19.31
C PHE A 423 -10.93 -2.37 19.28
N CYS A 424 -10.12 -1.49 19.87
CA CYS A 424 -8.66 -1.66 19.94
C CYS A 424 -8.29 -2.94 20.71
N GLN A 425 -8.91 -3.18 21.85
CA GLN A 425 -8.66 -4.39 22.67
C GLN A 425 -8.99 -5.67 21.89
N GLU A 426 -10.13 -5.69 21.17
CA GLU A 426 -10.51 -6.85 20.37
C GLU A 426 -9.57 -7.06 19.18
N ALA A 427 -9.18 -5.99 18.49
CA ALA A 427 -8.24 -6.06 17.37
C ALA A 427 -6.87 -6.59 17.81
N GLU A 428 -6.35 -6.13 18.96
CA GLU A 428 -5.11 -6.66 19.57
C GLU A 428 -5.26 -8.11 20.00
N PHE A 429 -6.37 -8.47 20.65
CA PHE A 429 -6.66 -9.85 21.06
C PHE A 429 -6.70 -10.81 19.88
N LEU A 430 -7.24 -10.36 18.75
CA LEU A 430 -7.25 -11.11 17.50
C LEU A 430 -5.87 -11.16 16.79
N GLY A 431 -4.86 -10.47 17.30
CA GLY A 431 -3.49 -10.52 16.81
C GLY A 431 -3.18 -9.54 15.67
N PHE A 432 -4.06 -8.56 15.39
CA PHE A 432 -3.74 -7.50 14.45
C PHE A 432 -2.74 -6.52 15.05
N THR A 433 -1.75 -6.12 14.27
CA THR A 433 -0.68 -5.22 14.74
C THR A 433 -0.28 -4.23 13.65
N GLY A 434 -0.21 -2.95 14.02
CA GLY A 434 0.27 -1.87 13.16
C GLY A 434 1.75 -2.03 12.84
N ARG A 435 2.11 -1.72 11.61
CA ARG A 435 3.51 -1.73 11.16
C ARG A 435 3.79 -0.50 10.33
N LEU A 436 4.98 0.01 10.52
CA LEU A 436 5.59 1.00 9.67
C LEU A 436 6.51 0.30 8.68
N ILE A 437 6.24 0.49 7.40
CA ILE A 437 7.03 -0.10 6.33
C ILE A 437 7.89 1.01 5.74
N SER A 438 9.21 0.83 5.89
CA SER A 438 10.16 1.66 5.17
C SER A 438 10.00 1.47 3.66
N PRO A 439 10.19 2.51 2.83
CA PRO A 439 10.28 2.36 1.38
C PRO A 439 11.30 1.31 0.92
N LEU A 440 12.21 0.92 1.81
CA LEU A 440 13.21 -0.13 1.59
C LEU A 440 12.61 -1.54 1.64
N ASP A 441 11.47 -1.71 2.33
CA ASP A 441 10.80 -3.00 2.51
C ASP A 441 9.72 -3.25 1.43
N GLU A 442 9.38 -2.26 0.62
CA GLU A 442 8.48 -2.36 -0.53
C GLU A 442 9.24 -2.77 -1.81
#